data_ef91bb08f59cf44a7dae560ffe2bfa7b
#
_entry.id   ef91bb08f59cf44a7dae560ffe2bfa7b
#
_cell.length_a   1.000
_cell.length_b   1.000
_cell.length_c   1.000
_cell.angle_alpha   90.00
_cell.angle_beta   90.00
_cell.angle_gamma   90.00
#
_symmetry.space_group_name_H-M   'P 1'
#
loop_
_entity.id
_entity.type
_entity.pdbx_description
1 polymer ?
#
loop_
_entity_poly.entity_id
_entity_poly.type
_entity_poly.pdbx_seq_one_letter_code
_entity_poly.pdbx_strand_id
1 'polypeptide(L)'
;LGLYVHIPFCKSICNFCPYCKVRYSAELCDRYIDSLIQEIHIVGSQHAEHRKATSLYFGGGTPALAANRIKEIVNALSEHFIITEGIGLELHPDNVNVETLQMLKDAGVTKISIGIQSFCDKYQKILGRKKIDTAEMMSALSAVSFETVSMDFIFALPGQTYDDLKSDIDTAFLLGANHVAIYPFIDFTFTESPVTAMPKKDKRELLDAITQYCLGKGYSRNSIWTFSSGTDANYSSMTRDNFLGFGCSATSLFKEQFKINTFDVDSYCERIRSGNLATSLTIRFTKRQRM
;
A
#
# COMPACT_ATOMS: atom_id res chain seq x y z
N LEU A 1 -2.38 11.91 13.90
CA LEU A 1 -1.64 12.17 12.66
C LEU A 1 -1.17 10.84 12.07
N GLY A 2 -1.45 10.60 10.78
CA GLY A 2 -0.87 9.49 10.01
C GLY A 2 0.35 9.97 9.21
N LEU A 3 1.29 9.06 8.94
CA LEU A 3 2.41 9.28 8.03
C LEU A 3 2.29 8.31 6.85
N TYR A 4 2.49 8.81 5.65
CA TYR A 4 2.51 8.04 4.42
C TYR A 4 3.81 8.30 3.65
N VAL A 5 4.46 7.24 3.22
CA VAL A 5 5.65 7.31 2.37
C VAL A 5 5.35 6.63 1.05
N HIS A 6 5.50 7.38 -0.04
CA HIS A 6 5.32 6.84 -1.40
C HIS A 6 6.66 6.40 -1.99
N ILE A 7 6.75 5.12 -2.38
CA ILE A 7 7.91 4.57 -3.11
C ILE A 7 7.42 4.08 -4.47
N PRO A 8 7.68 4.82 -5.56
CA PRO A 8 6.98 4.64 -6.85
C PRO A 8 7.52 3.50 -7.73
N PHE A 9 8.44 2.68 -7.24
CA PHE A 9 9.15 1.72 -8.08
C PHE A 9 8.42 0.39 -8.24
N CYS A 10 8.38 -0.13 -9.50
CA CYS A 10 7.88 -1.46 -9.82
C CYS A 10 8.83 -2.17 -10.78
N LYS A 11 9.07 -3.48 -10.60
CA LYS A 11 9.83 -4.30 -11.56
C LYS A 11 9.08 -4.44 -12.89
N SER A 12 7.75 -4.53 -12.82
CA SER A 12 6.84 -4.58 -13.96
C SER A 12 5.68 -3.60 -13.77
N ILE A 13 5.23 -2.99 -14.85
CA ILE A 13 4.11 -2.04 -14.83
C ILE A 13 2.83 -2.81 -15.12
N CYS A 14 1.92 -2.88 -14.13
CA CYS A 14 0.63 -3.52 -14.28
C CYS A 14 -0.35 -2.63 -15.05
N ASN A 15 -1.10 -3.19 -16.01
CA ASN A 15 -1.99 -2.45 -16.89
C ASN A 15 -3.20 -1.84 -16.17
N PHE A 16 -3.61 -2.41 -15.04
CA PHE A 16 -4.79 -1.99 -14.29
C PHE A 16 -4.49 -0.96 -13.19
N CYS A 17 -3.22 -0.73 -12.86
CA CYS A 17 -2.84 0.05 -11.68
C CYS A 17 -2.95 1.54 -11.95
N PRO A 18 -3.76 2.31 -11.18
CA PRO A 18 -3.94 3.75 -11.38
C PRO A 18 -2.88 4.61 -10.69
N TYR A 19 -2.05 4.02 -9.84
CA TYR A 19 -1.12 4.76 -8.99
C TYR A 19 0.11 5.24 -9.74
N CYS A 20 0.73 6.32 -9.23
CA CYS A 20 2.01 6.81 -9.72
C CYS A 20 3.09 5.74 -9.53
N LYS A 21 3.72 5.35 -10.62
CA LYS A 21 4.73 4.31 -10.63
C LYS A 21 5.71 4.49 -11.78
N VAL A 22 6.95 4.08 -11.53
CA VAL A 22 8.01 4.07 -12.54
C VAL A 22 8.72 2.72 -12.53
N ARG A 23 9.37 2.38 -13.63
CA ARG A 23 10.17 1.16 -13.70
C ARG A 23 11.38 1.27 -12.75
N TYR A 24 11.59 0.23 -11.97
CA TYR A 24 12.71 0.16 -11.03
C TYR A 24 14.06 0.18 -11.75
N SER A 25 14.98 1.01 -11.27
CA SER A 25 16.42 0.87 -11.42
C SER A 25 17.07 1.18 -10.06
N ALA A 26 18.15 0.49 -9.73
CA ALA A 26 18.81 0.67 -8.44
C ALA A 26 19.30 2.11 -8.25
N GLU A 27 19.97 2.68 -9.25
CA GLU A 27 20.50 4.05 -9.24
C GLU A 27 19.38 5.10 -9.02
N LEU A 28 18.24 4.97 -9.74
CA LEU A 28 17.11 5.89 -9.58
C LEU A 28 16.47 5.73 -8.21
N CYS A 29 16.37 4.50 -7.71
CA CYS A 29 15.83 4.23 -6.39
C CYS A 29 16.67 4.84 -5.29
N ASP A 30 17.99 4.66 -5.32
CA ASP A 30 18.91 5.22 -4.33
C ASP A 30 18.85 6.75 -4.32
N ARG A 31 18.94 7.39 -5.50
CA ARG A 31 18.81 8.83 -5.65
C ARG A 31 17.47 9.37 -5.11
N TYR A 32 16.41 8.62 -5.33
CA TYR A 32 15.07 8.96 -4.84
C TYR A 32 14.98 8.87 -3.32
N ILE A 33 15.50 7.79 -2.73
CA ILE A 33 15.49 7.60 -1.27
C ILE A 33 16.30 8.69 -0.57
N ASP A 34 17.47 9.09 -1.11
CA ASP A 34 18.25 10.19 -0.58
C ASP A 34 17.45 11.51 -0.56
N SER A 35 16.73 11.79 -1.66
CA SER A 35 15.84 12.97 -1.73
C SER A 35 14.66 12.85 -0.77
N LEU A 36 14.09 11.66 -0.61
CA LEU A 36 12.99 11.40 0.33
C LEU A 36 13.41 11.65 1.79
N ILE A 37 14.60 11.20 2.18
CA ILE A 37 15.17 11.45 3.51
C ILE A 37 15.38 12.97 3.72
N GLN A 38 15.88 13.66 2.70
CA GLN A 38 16.01 15.12 2.76
C GLN A 38 14.64 15.82 2.89
N GLU A 39 13.59 15.39 2.17
CA GLU A 39 12.22 15.91 2.33
C GLU A 39 11.73 15.74 3.77
N ILE A 40 11.97 14.56 4.36
CA ILE A 40 11.59 14.24 5.74
C ILE A 40 12.24 15.25 6.70
N HIS A 41 13.52 15.54 6.56
CA HIS A 41 14.20 16.52 7.39
C HIS A 41 13.70 17.95 7.15
N ILE A 42 13.44 18.36 5.91
CA ILE A 42 12.88 19.69 5.59
C ILE A 42 11.50 19.86 6.25
N VAL A 43 10.61 18.86 6.12
CA VAL A 43 9.27 18.93 6.71
C VAL A 43 9.32 18.80 8.23
N GLY A 44 10.14 17.88 8.76
CA GLY A 44 10.29 17.63 10.18
C GLY A 44 10.84 18.83 10.94
N SER A 45 11.84 19.52 10.38
CA SER A 45 12.46 20.72 11.00
C SER A 45 11.52 21.93 11.09
N GLN A 46 10.45 21.98 10.30
CA GLN A 46 9.42 23.02 10.40
C GLN A 46 8.56 22.90 11.66
N HIS A 47 8.75 21.85 12.45
CA HIS A 47 8.02 21.55 13.66
C HIS A 47 8.98 21.35 14.82
N ALA A 48 9.00 22.28 15.77
CA ALA A 48 9.94 22.31 16.91
C ALA A 48 9.71 21.19 17.94
N GLU A 49 8.59 20.47 17.89
CA GLU A 49 8.22 19.41 18.83
C GLU A 49 7.95 18.10 18.10
N HIS A 50 8.37 16.98 18.70
CA HIS A 50 8.01 15.65 18.24
C HIS A 50 6.49 15.48 18.26
N ARG A 51 5.91 15.11 17.13
CA ARG A 51 4.48 14.85 17.00
C ARG A 51 4.20 13.36 17.13
N LYS A 52 3.21 13.02 17.92
CA LYS A 52 2.68 11.66 17.93
C LYS A 52 2.04 11.36 16.59
N ALA A 53 2.57 10.35 15.91
CA ALA A 53 2.00 9.76 14.71
C ALA A 53 1.40 8.40 15.08
N THR A 54 0.12 8.19 14.76
CA THR A 54 -0.53 6.92 15.08
C THR A 54 -0.01 5.78 14.22
N SER A 55 0.30 6.05 12.94
CA SER A 55 0.79 5.02 12.03
C SER A 55 1.75 5.60 11.00
N LEU A 56 2.66 4.77 10.53
CA LEU A 56 3.45 4.99 9.32
C LEU A 56 3.09 3.92 8.29
N TYR A 57 2.85 4.33 7.06
CA TYR A 57 2.54 3.42 5.97
C TYR A 57 3.39 3.70 4.74
N PHE A 58 4.03 2.65 4.23
CA PHE A 58 4.79 2.66 2.99
C PHE A 58 3.95 2.05 1.87
N GLY A 59 3.61 2.85 0.88
CA GLY A 59 2.84 2.40 -0.27
C GLY A 59 3.40 2.94 -1.58
N GLY A 60 2.66 2.70 -2.68
CA GLY A 60 2.97 3.27 -3.99
C GLY A 60 3.09 2.25 -5.10
N GLY A 61 4.29 2.01 -5.57
CA GLY A 61 4.62 0.94 -6.51
C GLY A 61 4.84 -0.39 -5.78
N THR A 62 6.06 -0.61 -5.35
CA THR A 62 6.47 -1.78 -4.53
C THR A 62 7.55 -1.33 -3.56
N PRO A 63 7.19 -0.80 -2.39
CA PRO A 63 8.16 -0.32 -1.39
C PRO A 63 9.22 -1.33 -1.01
N ALA A 64 8.89 -2.62 -1.00
CA ALA A 64 9.83 -3.71 -0.70
C ALA A 64 11.02 -3.81 -1.68
N LEU A 65 10.99 -3.12 -2.83
CA LEU A 65 12.17 -3.02 -3.71
C LEU A 65 13.30 -2.17 -3.11
N ALA A 66 12.97 -1.36 -2.10
CA ALA A 66 13.94 -0.58 -1.32
C ALA A 66 14.11 -1.15 0.11
N ALA A 67 13.88 -2.46 0.33
CA ALA A 67 13.88 -3.08 1.66
C ALA A 67 15.18 -2.78 2.44
N ASN A 68 16.33 -2.78 1.78
CA ASN A 68 17.64 -2.45 2.36
C ASN A 68 17.75 -0.99 2.84
N ARG A 69 16.89 -0.06 2.38
CA ARG A 69 16.89 1.36 2.74
C ARG A 69 15.72 1.77 3.64
N ILE A 70 14.74 0.89 3.89
CA ILE A 70 13.55 1.20 4.72
C ILE A 70 13.95 1.64 6.12
N LYS A 71 14.95 1.00 6.72
CA LYS A 71 15.45 1.36 8.06
C LYS A 71 15.96 2.80 8.13
N GLU A 72 16.64 3.28 7.10
CA GLU A 72 17.13 4.67 7.03
C GLU A 72 15.97 5.66 6.99
N ILE A 73 14.92 5.37 6.22
CA ILE A 73 13.73 6.22 6.14
C ILE A 73 12.99 6.24 7.49
N VAL A 74 12.83 5.09 8.14
CA VAL A 74 12.22 4.98 9.47
C VAL A 74 13.01 5.77 10.50
N ASN A 75 14.34 5.68 10.50
CA ASN A 75 15.20 6.44 11.39
C ASN A 75 15.03 7.96 11.18
N ALA A 76 15.07 8.43 9.93
CA ALA A 76 14.87 9.84 9.60
C ALA A 76 13.50 10.36 10.06
N LEU A 77 12.44 9.57 9.89
CA LEU A 77 11.11 9.93 10.41
C LEU A 77 11.08 9.95 11.93
N SER A 78 11.77 9.02 12.59
CA SER A 78 11.80 8.89 14.05
C SER A 78 12.54 10.05 14.74
N GLU A 79 13.39 10.79 14.04
CA GLU A 79 13.99 12.03 14.54
C GLU A 79 12.94 13.15 14.75
N HIS A 80 11.82 13.09 14.03
CA HIS A 80 10.78 14.13 14.03
C HIS A 80 9.43 13.67 14.56
N PHE A 81 9.15 12.35 14.54
CA PHE A 81 7.83 11.80 14.88
C PHE A 81 7.94 10.59 15.80
N ILE A 82 6.99 10.45 16.71
CA ILE A 82 6.84 9.27 17.58
C ILE A 82 5.73 8.41 17.01
N ILE A 83 6.08 7.28 16.39
CA ILE A 83 5.13 6.33 15.79
C ILE A 83 4.62 5.39 16.89
N THR A 84 3.27 5.31 17.08
CA THR A 84 2.67 4.63 18.24
C THR A 84 1.88 3.35 17.91
N GLU A 85 1.40 3.17 16.68
CA GLU A 85 0.52 2.04 16.30
C GLU A 85 1.13 1.11 15.23
N GLY A 86 2.43 1.25 14.99
CA GLY A 86 3.17 0.39 14.09
C GLY A 86 3.38 0.92 12.68
N ILE A 87 4.10 0.14 11.89
CA ILE A 87 4.57 0.46 10.55
C ILE A 87 4.01 -0.57 9.57
N GLY A 88 3.25 -0.11 8.57
CA GLY A 88 2.72 -0.93 7.48
C GLY A 88 3.53 -0.75 6.19
N LEU A 89 3.65 -1.82 5.38
CA LEU A 89 4.39 -1.76 4.12
C LEU A 89 3.79 -2.69 3.06
N GLU A 90 3.68 -2.19 1.82
CA GLU A 90 3.18 -2.95 0.66
C GLU A 90 4.29 -3.76 -0.02
N LEU A 91 3.95 -5.00 -0.42
CA LEU A 91 4.82 -5.90 -1.15
C LEU A 91 4.16 -6.43 -2.43
N HIS A 92 4.98 -6.70 -3.44
CA HIS A 92 4.60 -7.60 -4.53
C HIS A 92 4.88 -9.06 -4.10
N PRO A 93 4.12 -10.08 -4.55
CA PRO A 93 4.41 -11.49 -4.25
C PRO A 93 5.87 -11.91 -4.49
N ASP A 94 6.51 -11.43 -5.54
CA ASP A 94 7.93 -11.70 -5.85
C ASP A 94 8.93 -11.17 -4.79
N ASN A 95 8.47 -10.36 -3.85
CA ASN A 95 9.30 -9.85 -2.74
C ASN A 95 9.04 -10.60 -1.43
N VAL A 96 8.16 -11.59 -1.42
CA VAL A 96 7.85 -12.41 -0.24
C VAL A 96 8.84 -13.55 -0.15
N ASN A 97 10.02 -13.25 0.36
CA ASN A 97 11.10 -14.20 0.68
C ASN A 97 11.71 -13.86 2.04
N VAL A 98 12.36 -14.82 2.67
CA VAL A 98 12.89 -14.69 4.05
C VAL A 98 13.82 -13.49 4.19
N GLU A 99 14.72 -13.27 3.24
CA GLU A 99 15.70 -12.17 3.30
C GLU A 99 15.01 -10.80 3.31
N THR A 100 14.09 -10.56 2.35
CA THR A 100 13.32 -9.31 2.28
C THR A 100 12.47 -9.10 3.53
N LEU A 101 11.74 -10.14 3.96
CA LEU A 101 10.88 -10.04 5.14
C LEU A 101 11.68 -9.76 6.42
N GLN A 102 12.87 -10.36 6.57
CA GLN A 102 13.75 -10.10 7.70
C GLN A 102 14.26 -8.67 7.71
N MET A 103 14.70 -8.14 6.55
CA MET A 103 15.11 -6.72 6.43
C MET A 103 13.99 -5.77 6.85
N LEU A 104 12.74 -6.04 6.43
CA LEU A 104 11.58 -5.23 6.81
C LEU A 104 11.28 -5.33 8.30
N LYS A 105 11.36 -6.53 8.87
CA LYS A 105 11.18 -6.76 10.31
C LYS A 105 12.22 -5.99 11.13
N ASP A 106 13.49 -6.05 10.72
CA ASP A 106 14.62 -5.36 11.37
C ASP A 106 14.53 -3.83 11.22
N ALA A 107 13.79 -3.35 10.21
CA ALA A 107 13.47 -1.93 10.04
C ALA A 107 12.27 -1.49 10.92
N GLY A 108 11.65 -2.38 11.68
CA GLY A 108 10.52 -2.09 12.56
C GLY A 108 9.14 -2.21 11.88
N VAL A 109 9.06 -2.78 10.68
CA VAL A 109 7.76 -3.06 10.04
C VAL A 109 7.02 -4.13 10.85
N THR A 110 5.77 -3.82 11.23
CA THR A 110 4.92 -4.71 12.02
C THR A 110 3.77 -5.29 11.21
N LYS A 111 3.40 -4.64 10.10
CA LYS A 111 2.25 -4.99 9.25
C LYS A 111 2.68 -5.01 7.79
N ILE A 112 2.33 -6.05 7.07
CA ILE A 112 2.60 -6.17 5.63
C ILE A 112 1.32 -6.34 4.84
N SER A 113 1.26 -5.75 3.63
CA SER A 113 0.19 -5.97 2.65
C SER A 113 0.77 -6.51 1.35
N ILE A 114 0.31 -7.67 0.93
CA ILE A 114 0.83 -8.37 -0.24
C ILE A 114 -0.20 -8.28 -1.36
N GLY A 115 0.13 -7.58 -2.43
CA GLY A 115 -0.74 -7.41 -3.59
C GLY A 115 -0.89 -8.69 -4.41
N ILE A 116 -1.66 -9.65 -3.96
CA ILE A 116 -1.92 -10.95 -4.62
C ILE A 116 -2.74 -10.77 -5.90
N GLN A 117 -3.83 -10.06 -5.79
CA GLN A 117 -4.89 -9.81 -6.77
C GLN A 117 -5.76 -11.04 -7.07
N SER A 118 -5.21 -12.21 -7.29
CA SER A 118 -5.85 -13.54 -7.35
C SER A 118 -4.77 -14.62 -7.33
N PHE A 119 -5.04 -15.78 -6.79
CA PHE A 119 -4.17 -16.96 -6.93
C PHE A 119 -4.45 -17.75 -8.21
N CYS A 120 -5.56 -17.46 -8.90
CA CYS A 120 -5.92 -18.12 -10.14
C CYS A 120 -5.06 -17.63 -11.31
N ASP A 121 -4.34 -18.54 -11.96
CA ASP A 121 -3.46 -18.26 -13.12
C ASP A 121 -4.18 -17.50 -14.26
N LYS A 122 -5.47 -17.77 -14.48
CA LYS A 122 -6.30 -17.09 -15.47
C LYS A 122 -6.35 -15.58 -15.21
N TYR A 123 -6.61 -15.19 -13.98
CA TYR A 123 -6.72 -13.77 -13.61
C TYR A 123 -5.36 -13.09 -13.49
N GLN A 124 -4.32 -13.79 -13.05
CA GLN A 124 -2.95 -13.29 -13.10
C GLN A 124 -2.54 -12.91 -14.54
N LYS A 125 -2.85 -13.76 -15.53
CA LYS A 125 -2.57 -13.45 -16.95
C LYS A 125 -3.35 -12.24 -17.45
N ILE A 126 -4.64 -12.11 -17.10
CA ILE A 126 -5.47 -10.95 -17.44
C ILE A 126 -4.86 -9.65 -16.88
N LEU A 127 -4.32 -9.70 -15.68
CA LEU A 127 -3.70 -8.57 -14.98
C LEU A 127 -2.23 -8.32 -15.41
N GLY A 128 -1.71 -9.08 -16.37
CA GLY A 128 -0.33 -8.95 -16.82
C GLY A 128 0.71 -9.42 -15.79
N ARG A 129 0.31 -10.34 -14.90
CA ARG A 129 1.16 -10.88 -13.84
C ARG A 129 1.57 -12.33 -14.07
N LYS A 130 2.60 -12.75 -13.35
CA LYS A 130 3.08 -14.13 -13.34
C LYS A 130 2.33 -14.95 -12.30
N LYS A 131 2.42 -16.28 -12.44
CA LYS A 131 1.97 -17.23 -11.41
C LYS A 131 2.73 -16.99 -10.11
N ILE A 132 2.02 -17.09 -8.99
CA ILE A 132 2.58 -16.95 -7.64
C ILE A 132 3.08 -18.31 -7.17
N ASP A 133 4.29 -18.36 -6.63
CA ASP A 133 4.79 -19.53 -5.90
C ASP A 133 4.26 -19.49 -4.46
N THR A 134 3.17 -20.20 -4.23
CA THR A 134 2.52 -20.25 -2.91
C THR A 134 3.32 -21.04 -1.89
N ALA A 135 4.17 -21.99 -2.32
CA ALA A 135 4.98 -22.78 -1.40
C ALA A 135 6.14 -21.95 -0.84
N GLU A 136 6.83 -21.19 -1.69
CA GLU A 136 7.86 -20.23 -1.26
C GLU A 136 7.27 -19.16 -0.34
N MET A 137 6.12 -18.58 -0.72
CA MET A 137 5.42 -17.57 0.08
C MET A 137 5.05 -18.10 1.47
N MET A 138 4.48 -19.30 1.57
CA MET A 138 4.12 -19.92 2.84
C MET A 138 5.35 -20.16 3.71
N SER A 139 6.45 -20.65 3.13
CA SER A 139 7.71 -20.86 3.84
C SER A 139 8.26 -19.55 4.41
N ALA A 140 8.27 -18.47 3.60
CA ALA A 140 8.76 -17.17 4.03
C ALA A 140 7.91 -16.55 5.15
N LEU A 141 6.57 -16.59 5.02
CA LEU A 141 5.64 -16.07 6.02
C LEU A 141 5.66 -16.87 7.33
N SER A 142 5.98 -18.16 7.26
CA SER A 142 6.17 -18.99 8.46
C SER A 142 7.48 -18.70 9.17
N ALA A 143 8.52 -18.30 8.44
CA ALA A 143 9.85 -18.00 8.97
C ALA A 143 9.93 -16.62 9.65
N VAL A 144 9.19 -15.62 9.13
CA VAL A 144 9.23 -14.24 9.63
C VAL A 144 7.82 -13.77 9.97
N SER A 145 7.53 -13.61 11.27
CA SER A 145 6.20 -13.25 11.75
C SER A 145 5.95 -11.74 11.77
N PHE A 146 4.73 -11.33 11.39
CA PHE A 146 4.22 -9.96 11.49
C PHE A 146 2.92 -9.93 12.29
N GLU A 147 2.59 -8.78 12.88
CA GLU A 147 1.31 -8.60 13.61
C GLU A 147 0.12 -8.72 12.64
N THR A 148 0.27 -8.13 11.45
CA THR A 148 -0.73 -8.22 10.39
C THR A 148 -0.07 -8.66 9.08
N VAL A 149 -0.60 -9.72 8.51
CA VAL A 149 -0.33 -10.14 7.14
C VAL A 149 -1.63 -9.97 6.36
N SER A 150 -1.71 -8.87 5.58
CA SER A 150 -2.81 -8.61 4.67
C SER A 150 -2.49 -9.16 3.29
N MET A 151 -3.49 -9.76 2.64
CA MET A 151 -3.43 -10.11 1.22
C MET A 151 -4.52 -9.34 0.47
N ASP A 152 -4.10 -8.62 -0.58
CA ASP A 152 -4.99 -7.76 -1.34
C ASP A 152 -5.43 -8.44 -2.63
N PHE A 153 -6.74 -8.45 -2.87
CA PHE A 153 -7.38 -9.08 -4.02
C PHE A 153 -8.15 -8.07 -4.86
N ILE A 154 -8.22 -8.34 -6.14
CA ILE A 154 -9.13 -7.66 -7.05
C ILE A 154 -10.32 -8.58 -7.32
N PHE A 155 -11.53 -8.11 -7.01
CA PHE A 155 -12.75 -8.84 -7.36
C PHE A 155 -13.50 -8.18 -8.53
N ALA A 156 -14.47 -8.89 -9.09
CA ALA A 156 -15.23 -8.50 -10.25
C ALA A 156 -14.39 -8.35 -11.53
N LEU A 157 -13.36 -9.16 -11.64
CA LEU A 157 -12.65 -9.39 -12.90
C LEU A 157 -13.56 -10.06 -13.93
N PRO A 158 -13.34 -9.87 -15.23
CA PRO A 158 -14.16 -10.49 -16.27
C PRO A 158 -14.23 -12.01 -16.12
N GLY A 159 -15.46 -12.51 -15.97
CA GLY A 159 -15.73 -13.94 -15.81
C GLY A 159 -15.26 -14.54 -14.48
N GLN A 160 -14.98 -13.71 -13.48
CA GLN A 160 -14.70 -14.18 -12.11
C GLN A 160 -16.00 -14.58 -11.43
N THR A 161 -15.99 -15.76 -10.83
CA THR A 161 -17.11 -16.32 -10.09
C THR A 161 -16.96 -16.12 -8.58
N TYR A 162 -18.04 -16.39 -7.86
CA TYR A 162 -18.01 -16.48 -6.40
C TYR A 162 -17.01 -17.52 -5.89
N ASP A 163 -16.97 -18.70 -6.53
CA ASP A 163 -16.08 -19.79 -6.13
C ASP A 163 -14.60 -19.44 -6.34
N ASP A 164 -14.27 -18.69 -7.40
CA ASP A 164 -12.91 -18.20 -7.64
C ASP A 164 -12.46 -17.29 -6.47
N LEU A 165 -13.28 -16.30 -6.11
CA LEU A 165 -12.95 -15.35 -5.05
C LEU A 165 -12.94 -16.01 -3.67
N LYS A 166 -13.86 -16.95 -3.43
CA LYS A 166 -13.87 -17.77 -2.22
C LYS A 166 -12.57 -18.57 -2.09
N SER A 167 -12.13 -19.22 -3.17
CA SER A 167 -10.88 -19.98 -3.20
C SER A 167 -9.67 -19.09 -2.93
N ASP A 168 -9.63 -17.87 -3.47
CA ASP A 168 -8.59 -16.88 -3.22
C ASP A 168 -8.51 -16.53 -1.73
N ILE A 169 -9.64 -16.27 -1.07
CA ILE A 169 -9.70 -15.92 0.36
C ILE A 169 -9.29 -17.12 1.23
N ASP A 170 -9.82 -18.32 0.96
CA ASP A 170 -9.44 -19.54 1.70
C ASP A 170 -7.93 -19.80 1.60
N THR A 171 -7.36 -19.61 0.40
CA THR A 171 -5.91 -19.77 0.17
C THR A 171 -5.12 -18.73 0.96
N ALA A 172 -5.56 -17.47 1.01
CA ALA A 172 -4.88 -16.43 1.78
C ALA A 172 -4.75 -16.81 3.26
N PHE A 173 -5.85 -17.20 3.89
CA PHE A 173 -5.82 -17.59 5.30
C PHE A 173 -5.03 -18.88 5.54
N LEU A 174 -5.04 -19.83 4.60
CA LEU A 174 -4.20 -21.02 4.65
C LEU A 174 -2.70 -20.68 4.59
N LEU A 175 -2.31 -19.66 3.82
CA LEU A 175 -0.93 -19.20 3.69
C LEU A 175 -0.45 -18.31 4.85
N GLY A 176 -1.30 -18.07 5.85
CA GLY A 176 -0.94 -17.34 7.06
C GLY A 176 -1.38 -15.87 7.08
N ALA A 177 -2.22 -15.42 6.14
CA ALA A 177 -2.88 -14.12 6.28
C ALA A 177 -3.81 -14.13 7.49
N ASN A 178 -3.89 -13.00 8.19
CA ASN A 178 -4.91 -12.73 9.21
C ASN A 178 -5.84 -11.57 8.81
N HIS A 179 -5.60 -10.98 7.64
CA HIS A 179 -6.40 -9.91 7.06
C HIS A 179 -6.45 -10.07 5.55
N VAL A 180 -7.58 -9.75 4.93
CA VAL A 180 -7.73 -9.67 3.47
C VAL A 180 -8.42 -8.37 3.10
N ALA A 181 -7.97 -7.77 2.00
CA ALA A 181 -8.62 -6.63 1.36
C ALA A 181 -9.07 -7.03 -0.05
N ILE A 182 -10.34 -6.80 -0.37
CA ILE A 182 -10.92 -7.15 -1.66
C ILE A 182 -11.43 -5.87 -2.34
N TYR A 183 -10.73 -5.39 -3.36
CA TYR A 183 -11.09 -4.17 -4.07
C TYR A 183 -11.76 -4.51 -5.41
N PRO A 184 -12.80 -3.75 -5.83
CA PRO A 184 -13.42 -4.00 -7.11
C PRO A 184 -12.47 -3.65 -8.26
N PHE A 185 -12.45 -4.48 -9.30
CA PHE A 185 -11.83 -4.09 -10.55
C PHE A 185 -12.53 -2.83 -11.10
N ILE A 186 -11.75 -1.78 -11.34
CA ILE A 186 -12.21 -0.52 -11.93
C ILE A 186 -11.49 -0.35 -13.25
N ASP A 187 -12.29 -0.22 -14.31
CA ASP A 187 -11.80 0.10 -15.65
C ASP A 187 -11.58 1.62 -15.72
N PHE A 188 -10.37 2.05 -15.40
CA PHE A 188 -10.00 3.45 -15.50
C PHE A 188 -9.69 3.81 -16.95
N THR A 189 -10.28 4.88 -17.45
CA THR A 189 -10.12 5.35 -18.85
C THR A 189 -8.68 5.74 -19.21
N PHE A 190 -7.83 5.96 -18.21
CA PHE A 190 -6.41 6.31 -18.37
C PHE A 190 -5.46 5.13 -18.16
N THR A 191 -5.98 3.93 -17.91
CA THR A 191 -5.19 2.70 -17.88
C THR A 191 -5.34 1.93 -19.19
N GLU A 192 -4.30 1.20 -19.58
CA GLU A 192 -4.31 0.35 -20.78
C GLU A 192 -4.92 -1.03 -20.50
N SER A 193 -5.96 -1.08 -19.67
CA SER A 193 -6.60 -2.36 -19.34
C SER A 193 -7.27 -2.96 -20.58
N PRO A 194 -6.91 -4.19 -20.98
CA PRO A 194 -7.52 -4.84 -22.16
C PRO A 194 -8.91 -5.43 -21.87
N VAL A 195 -9.42 -5.26 -20.65
CA VAL A 195 -10.64 -5.91 -20.19
C VAL A 195 -11.63 -4.92 -19.60
N THR A 196 -12.92 -5.17 -19.87
CA THR A 196 -14.03 -4.36 -19.37
C THR A 196 -14.46 -4.83 -17.99
N ALA A 197 -14.72 -3.90 -17.10
CA ALA A 197 -15.20 -4.18 -15.75
C ALA A 197 -16.59 -4.83 -15.76
N MET A 198 -16.84 -5.71 -14.78
CA MET A 198 -18.15 -6.34 -14.55
C MET A 198 -19.23 -5.27 -14.30
N PRO A 199 -20.51 -5.49 -14.70
CA PRO A 199 -21.62 -4.58 -14.40
C PRO A 199 -21.77 -4.28 -12.90
N LYS A 200 -22.23 -3.08 -12.55
CA LYS A 200 -22.35 -2.66 -11.14
C LYS A 200 -23.24 -3.59 -10.30
N LYS A 201 -24.31 -4.12 -10.91
CA LYS A 201 -25.24 -5.06 -10.24
C LYS A 201 -24.50 -6.34 -9.84
N ASP A 202 -23.78 -6.93 -10.79
CA ASP A 202 -23.09 -8.20 -10.59
C ASP A 202 -21.93 -8.05 -9.58
N LYS A 203 -21.21 -6.89 -9.61
CA LYS A 203 -20.21 -6.53 -8.58
C LYS A 203 -20.81 -6.53 -7.19
N ARG A 204 -22.01 -5.93 -7.04
CA ARG A 204 -22.68 -5.85 -5.75
C ARG A 204 -23.09 -7.22 -5.26
N GLU A 205 -23.72 -8.03 -6.12
CA GLU A 205 -24.16 -9.39 -5.79
C GLU A 205 -22.94 -10.26 -5.36
N LEU A 206 -21.83 -10.16 -6.08
CA LEU A 206 -20.60 -10.87 -5.73
C LEU A 206 -20.02 -10.40 -4.38
N LEU A 207 -20.00 -9.09 -4.13
CA LEU A 207 -19.54 -8.54 -2.84
C LEU A 207 -20.44 -8.97 -1.69
N ASP A 208 -21.76 -8.96 -1.88
CA ASP A 208 -22.70 -9.38 -0.87
C ASP A 208 -22.53 -10.87 -0.54
N ALA A 209 -22.40 -11.73 -1.57
CA ALA A 209 -22.17 -13.16 -1.41
C ALA A 209 -20.86 -13.46 -0.65
N ILE A 210 -19.75 -12.82 -1.03
CA ILE A 210 -18.46 -13.03 -0.36
C ILE A 210 -18.44 -12.45 1.06
N THR A 211 -19.19 -11.36 1.29
CA THR A 211 -19.37 -10.82 2.64
C THR A 211 -20.06 -11.84 3.55
N GLN A 212 -21.16 -12.46 3.08
CA GLN A 212 -21.85 -13.49 3.85
C GLN A 212 -20.95 -14.72 4.09
N TYR A 213 -20.14 -15.10 3.11
CA TYR A 213 -19.17 -16.16 3.28
C TYR A 213 -18.15 -15.85 4.39
N CYS A 214 -17.51 -14.69 4.34
CA CYS A 214 -16.52 -14.28 5.35
C CYS A 214 -17.14 -14.21 6.76
N LEU A 215 -18.33 -13.63 6.90
CA LEU A 215 -19.04 -13.59 8.18
C LEU A 215 -19.42 -14.99 8.67
N GLY A 216 -19.83 -15.89 7.78
CA GLY A 216 -20.12 -17.29 8.09
C GLY A 216 -18.89 -18.10 8.54
N LYS A 217 -17.68 -17.68 8.15
CA LYS A 217 -16.40 -18.22 8.64
C LYS A 217 -15.99 -17.62 10.00
N GLY A 218 -16.72 -16.67 10.53
CA GLY A 218 -16.38 -15.96 11.76
C GLY A 218 -15.38 -14.83 11.58
N TYR A 219 -15.12 -14.38 10.33
CA TYR A 219 -14.26 -13.23 10.09
C TYR A 219 -14.99 -11.92 10.40
N SER A 220 -14.28 -10.97 10.98
CA SER A 220 -14.79 -9.62 11.27
C SER A 220 -14.66 -8.75 10.01
N ARG A 221 -15.71 -7.99 9.68
CA ARG A 221 -15.67 -6.99 8.61
C ARG A 221 -15.18 -5.66 9.17
N ASN A 222 -13.99 -5.22 8.79
CA ASN A 222 -13.38 -4.00 9.30
C ASN A 222 -13.73 -2.75 8.47
N SER A 223 -14.00 -2.95 7.18
CA SER A 223 -14.47 -1.89 6.26
C SER A 223 -15.36 -2.50 5.16
N ILE A 224 -15.74 -1.69 4.18
CA ILE A 224 -16.49 -2.19 3.00
C ILE A 224 -15.74 -3.32 2.30
N TRP A 225 -14.41 -3.26 2.29
CA TRP A 225 -13.54 -4.08 1.46
C TRP A 225 -12.65 -5.04 2.25
N THR A 226 -12.69 -5.04 3.58
CA THR A 226 -11.68 -5.74 4.38
C THR A 226 -12.30 -6.67 5.42
N PHE A 227 -11.67 -7.82 5.59
CA PHE A 227 -12.06 -8.87 6.54
C PHE A 227 -10.83 -9.37 7.29
N SER A 228 -10.98 -9.71 8.56
CA SER A 228 -9.91 -10.26 9.40
C SER A 228 -10.38 -11.44 10.23
N SER A 229 -9.45 -12.36 10.54
CA SER A 229 -9.70 -13.51 11.42
C SER A 229 -9.55 -13.19 12.91
N GLY A 230 -9.22 -11.95 13.29
CA GLY A 230 -9.04 -11.50 14.66
C GLY A 230 -9.72 -10.16 14.92
N THR A 231 -9.79 -9.77 16.20
CA THR A 231 -10.44 -8.52 16.65
C THR A 231 -9.59 -7.27 16.44
N ASP A 232 -8.28 -7.40 16.26
CA ASP A 232 -7.32 -6.28 16.35
C ASP A 232 -6.87 -5.68 15.02
N ALA A 233 -7.50 -6.06 13.92
CA ALA A 233 -7.08 -5.63 12.60
C ALA A 233 -7.59 -4.23 12.21
N ASN A 234 -7.22 -3.20 12.94
CA ASN A 234 -7.26 -1.82 12.44
C ASN A 234 -6.11 -1.60 11.42
N TYR A 235 -6.10 -2.41 10.35
CA TYR A 235 -5.22 -2.19 9.24
C TYR A 235 -5.89 -1.23 8.26
N SER A 236 -5.50 0.02 8.32
CA SER A 236 -5.91 1.01 7.33
C SER A 236 -4.76 1.97 7.07
N SER A 237 -4.40 2.08 5.81
CA SER A 237 -3.37 3.01 5.34
C SER A 237 -3.80 4.47 5.44
N MET A 238 -5.11 4.79 5.35
CA MET A 238 -5.58 6.12 4.98
C MET A 238 -6.73 6.69 5.83
N THR A 239 -7.11 6.07 6.93
CA THR A 239 -8.24 6.54 7.75
C THR A 239 -7.83 7.49 8.87
N ARG A 240 -7.18 8.59 8.50
CA ARG A 240 -6.82 9.64 9.48
C ARG A 240 -7.32 11.00 9.01
N ASP A 241 -7.89 11.78 9.91
CA ASP A 241 -8.35 13.15 9.61
C ASP A 241 -7.20 14.08 9.22
N ASN A 242 -5.99 13.80 9.72
CA ASN A 242 -4.78 14.49 9.34
C ASN A 242 -3.68 13.48 9.03
N PHE A 243 -2.99 13.69 7.91
CA PHE A 243 -1.84 12.88 7.52
C PHE A 243 -0.83 13.72 6.74
N LEU A 244 0.44 13.34 6.84
CA LEU A 244 1.54 13.88 6.06
C LEU A 244 2.04 12.80 5.11
N GLY A 245 2.12 13.14 3.83
CA GLY A 245 2.68 12.28 2.79
C GLY A 245 4.04 12.79 2.33
N PHE A 246 4.96 11.86 2.18
CA PHE A 246 6.33 12.08 1.72
C PHE A 246 6.55 11.32 0.41
N GLY A 247 7.33 11.90 -0.46
CA GLY A 247 7.67 11.29 -1.75
C GLY A 247 6.84 11.83 -2.92
N CYS A 248 7.24 11.40 -4.10
CA CYS A 248 6.59 11.70 -5.38
C CYS A 248 5.11 11.29 -5.34
N SER A 249 4.22 12.11 -5.87
CA SER A 249 2.76 11.96 -5.86
C SER A 249 2.08 11.84 -4.48
N ALA A 250 2.82 11.83 -3.39
CA ALA A 250 2.24 11.75 -2.06
C ALA A 250 1.34 12.95 -1.77
N THR A 251 0.26 12.69 -1.06
CA THR A 251 -0.67 13.72 -0.61
C THR A 251 -0.54 13.96 0.88
N SER A 252 -0.80 15.17 1.32
CA SER A 252 -0.90 15.52 2.73
C SER A 252 -2.22 16.26 2.98
N LEU A 253 -2.91 15.91 4.06
CA LEU A 253 -4.05 16.65 4.57
C LEU A 253 -3.76 17.03 6.02
N PHE A 254 -3.45 18.28 6.25
CA PHE A 254 -3.08 18.74 7.57
C PHE A 254 -3.73 20.08 7.89
N LYS A 255 -4.47 20.15 8.97
CA LYS A 255 -5.30 21.31 9.33
C LYS A 255 -6.24 21.68 8.15
N GLU A 256 -6.11 22.86 7.59
CA GLU A 256 -6.95 23.38 6.50
C GLU A 256 -6.28 23.29 5.13
N GLN A 257 -5.20 22.51 5.00
CA GLN A 257 -4.44 22.40 3.76
C GLN A 257 -4.40 20.96 3.26
N PHE A 258 -4.73 20.80 1.96
CA PHE A 258 -4.45 19.60 1.19
C PHE A 258 -3.34 19.90 0.20
N LYS A 259 -2.32 19.07 0.17
CA LYS A 259 -1.16 19.21 -0.72
C LYS A 259 -0.96 17.94 -1.52
N ILE A 260 -0.46 18.08 -2.74
CA ILE A 260 -0.02 16.98 -3.60
C ILE A 260 1.40 17.29 -4.09
N ASN A 261 2.32 16.35 -3.94
CA ASN A 261 3.66 16.44 -4.50
C ASN A 261 3.63 16.13 -6.01
N THR A 262 4.68 16.54 -6.73
CA THR A 262 4.83 16.24 -8.16
C THR A 262 4.75 14.73 -8.43
N PHE A 263 4.23 14.37 -9.60
CA PHE A 263 4.13 12.98 -10.05
C PHE A 263 5.38 12.49 -10.78
N ASP A 264 6.27 13.41 -11.15
CA ASP A 264 7.52 13.10 -11.84
C ASP A 264 8.69 12.93 -10.86
N VAL A 265 9.35 11.78 -10.93
CA VAL A 265 10.41 11.39 -9.98
C VAL A 265 11.65 12.27 -10.11
N ASP A 266 12.03 12.63 -11.33
CA ASP A 266 13.21 13.47 -11.56
C ASP A 266 12.99 14.89 -11.06
N SER A 267 11.84 15.48 -11.39
CA SER A 267 11.42 16.78 -10.85
C SER A 267 11.32 16.79 -9.33
N TYR A 268 10.85 15.68 -8.73
CA TYR A 268 10.81 15.51 -7.28
C TYR A 268 12.22 15.61 -6.69
N CYS A 269 13.14 14.79 -7.18
CA CYS A 269 14.53 14.76 -6.69
C CYS A 269 15.25 16.11 -6.89
N GLU A 270 15.03 16.77 -8.02
CA GLU A 270 15.65 18.06 -8.31
C GLU A 270 15.17 19.16 -7.37
N ARG A 271 13.87 19.27 -7.15
CA ARG A 271 13.28 20.24 -6.22
C ARG A 271 13.81 20.05 -4.80
N ILE A 272 13.78 18.82 -4.28
CA ILE A 272 14.23 18.53 -2.94
C ILE A 272 15.73 18.84 -2.79
N ARG A 273 16.57 18.42 -3.72
CA ARG A 273 18.02 18.74 -3.69
C ARG A 273 18.32 20.25 -3.71
N SER A 274 17.43 21.03 -4.32
CA SER A 274 17.51 22.49 -4.31
C SER A 274 16.97 23.13 -3.01
N GLY A 275 16.62 22.33 -2.00
CA GLY A 275 16.08 22.81 -0.73
C GLY A 275 14.60 23.22 -0.76
N ASN A 276 13.89 22.90 -1.85
CA ASN A 276 12.49 23.24 -2.05
C ASN A 276 11.60 22.00 -1.88
N LEU A 277 10.39 22.17 -1.31
CA LEU A 277 9.39 21.10 -1.30
C LEU A 277 8.87 20.80 -2.70
N ALA A 278 8.63 19.53 -2.96
CA ALA A 278 8.15 19.03 -4.25
C ALA A 278 6.63 19.23 -4.47
N THR A 279 5.97 20.06 -3.67
CA THR A 279 4.54 20.33 -3.74
C THR A 279 4.18 20.96 -5.09
N SER A 280 3.26 20.33 -5.82
CA SER A 280 2.74 20.81 -7.11
C SER A 280 1.37 21.47 -6.98
N LEU A 281 0.56 21.06 -5.99
CA LEU A 281 -0.76 21.61 -5.76
C LEU A 281 -0.98 21.83 -4.26
N THR A 282 -1.55 22.97 -3.92
CA THR A 282 -2.05 23.24 -2.57
C THR A 282 -3.48 23.77 -2.65
N ILE A 283 -4.39 23.11 -1.96
CA ILE A 283 -5.76 23.55 -1.76
C ILE A 283 -5.91 23.98 -0.30
N ARG A 284 -6.48 25.14 -0.05
CA ARG A 284 -6.82 25.61 1.30
C ARG A 284 -8.32 25.53 1.50
N PHE A 285 -8.73 24.88 2.55
CA PHE A 285 -10.13 24.78 2.96
C PHE A 285 -10.47 25.88 3.97
N THR A 286 -11.68 26.39 3.91
CA THR A 286 -12.27 27.14 5.02
C THR A 286 -12.63 26.16 6.15
N LYS A 287 -12.79 26.68 7.38
CA LYS A 287 -13.22 25.85 8.52
C LYS A 287 -14.51 25.07 8.21
N ARG A 288 -15.47 25.71 7.52
CA ARG A 288 -16.74 25.08 7.13
C ARG A 288 -16.58 23.93 6.11
N GLN A 289 -15.58 24.01 5.23
CA GLN A 289 -15.33 22.95 4.24
C GLN A 289 -14.52 21.79 4.84
N ARG A 290 -13.88 22.00 5.98
CA ARG A 290 -13.09 20.98 6.68
C ARG A 290 -13.92 20.13 7.67
N MET A 291 -15.09 20.64 8.09
CA MET A 291 -16.08 19.94 8.90
C MET A 291 -16.91 18.99 8.04
#